data_81084e5465dde36b1303ab440de26ec2
#
_entry.id   81084e5465dde36b1303ab440de26ec2
#
_cell.length_a   1.000
_cell.length_b   1.000
_cell.length_c   1.000
_cell.angle_alpha   90.00
_cell.angle_beta   90.00
_cell.angle_gamma   90.00
#
_symmetry.space_group_name_H-M   'P 1'
#
loop_
_entity.id
_entity.type
_entity.pdbx_description
1 polymer ?
#
loop_
_entity_poly.entity_id
_entity_poly.type
_entity_poly.pdbx_seq_one_letter_code
_entity_poly.pdbx_strand_id
1 'polypeptide(L)'
;MSLNKVILIGNVGKDPTVKYFDSGNAVANFPMATSERGYTLSNGTEVPERTEWHNIVASRDRAQFVEKYVKKGSSVYIEGKIRTRNYDDQSGTKRYITEIYADRIEFYSSGKRPDVAEEGSSPTISQVVQVQSIEEPFVTQPDEADDLPF
;
A
#
# COMPACT_ATOMS: atom_id res chain seq x y z
N MET A 1 24.39 -5.04 -18.87
CA MET A 1 23.50 -4.25 -18.00
C MET A 1 22.39 -5.16 -17.49
N SER A 2 22.10 -5.18 -16.20
CA SER A 2 21.08 -6.06 -15.61
C SER A 2 20.20 -5.28 -14.65
N LEU A 3 18.93 -5.70 -14.51
CA LEU A 3 17.97 -5.13 -13.56
C LEU A 3 17.38 -6.26 -12.73
N ASN A 4 17.35 -6.06 -11.39
CA ASN A 4 16.66 -6.93 -10.45
C ASN A 4 15.81 -6.03 -9.55
N LYS A 5 14.53 -5.88 -9.89
CA LYS A 5 13.57 -5.06 -9.16
C LYS A 5 12.22 -5.77 -9.06
N VAL A 6 11.65 -5.74 -7.88
CA VAL A 6 10.31 -6.23 -7.57
C VAL A 6 9.51 -5.12 -6.94
N ILE A 7 8.24 -5.00 -7.31
CA ILE A 7 7.26 -4.09 -6.71
C ILE A 7 6.03 -4.91 -6.35
N LEU A 8 5.63 -4.86 -5.09
CA LEU A 8 4.49 -5.60 -4.57
C LEU A 8 3.59 -4.70 -3.73
N ILE A 9 2.28 -4.92 -3.85
CA ILE A 9 1.27 -4.40 -2.93
C ILE A 9 0.47 -5.59 -2.42
N GLY A 10 0.41 -5.76 -1.10
CA GLY A 10 -0.27 -6.90 -0.51
C GLY A 10 -0.45 -6.78 0.98
N ASN A 11 -0.90 -7.86 1.59
CA ASN A 11 -1.21 -7.90 3.01
C ASN A 11 -0.24 -8.81 3.77
N VAL A 12 0.18 -8.36 4.93
CA VAL A 12 1.06 -9.10 5.82
C VAL A 12 0.30 -10.27 6.44
N GLY A 13 0.82 -11.49 6.26
CA GLY A 13 0.14 -12.73 6.69
C GLY A 13 0.37 -13.12 8.15
N LYS A 14 1.50 -12.73 8.72
CA LYS A 14 1.88 -12.96 10.12
C LYS A 14 2.68 -11.78 10.63
N ASP A 15 2.68 -11.60 11.95
CA ASP A 15 3.53 -10.61 12.60
C ASP A 15 5.00 -10.82 12.24
N PRO A 16 5.75 -9.74 11.94
CA PRO A 16 7.16 -9.83 11.61
C PRO A 16 7.99 -10.46 12.73
N THR A 17 8.94 -11.30 12.34
CA THR A 17 9.97 -11.81 13.26
C THR A 17 11.22 -10.98 13.09
N VAL A 18 11.71 -10.37 14.17
CA VAL A 18 12.89 -9.53 14.16
C VAL A 18 14.03 -10.22 14.88
N LYS A 19 15.21 -10.21 14.26
CA LYS A 19 16.46 -10.70 14.85
C LYS A 19 17.47 -9.56 14.92
N TYR A 20 18.12 -9.43 16.07
CA TYR A 20 19.19 -8.46 16.30
C TYR A 20 20.54 -9.16 16.26
N PHE A 21 21.52 -8.53 15.64
CA PHE A 21 22.88 -9.00 15.56
C PHE A 21 23.81 -8.11 16.42
N ASP A 22 24.95 -8.62 16.84
CA ASP A 22 25.89 -7.97 17.75
C ASP A 22 26.39 -6.60 17.26
N SER A 23 26.28 -6.31 15.99
CA SER A 23 26.63 -5.03 15.38
C SER A 23 25.52 -3.96 15.45
N GLY A 24 24.42 -4.22 16.18
CA GLY A 24 23.26 -3.32 16.23
C GLY A 24 22.38 -3.35 14.96
N ASN A 25 22.67 -4.24 14.03
CA ASN A 25 21.87 -4.44 12.86
C ASN A 25 20.69 -5.36 13.16
N ALA A 26 19.49 -4.93 12.75
CA ALA A 26 18.29 -5.75 12.84
C ALA A 26 17.89 -6.29 11.45
N VAL A 27 17.30 -7.48 11.46
CA VAL A 27 16.66 -8.07 10.26
C VAL A 27 15.26 -8.53 10.64
N ALA A 28 14.27 -8.04 9.91
CA ALA A 28 12.87 -8.44 10.06
C ALA A 28 12.46 -9.33 8.88
N ASN A 29 11.73 -10.40 9.19
CA ASN A 29 11.18 -11.32 8.20
C ASN A 29 9.68 -11.45 8.41
N PHE A 30 8.91 -11.38 7.32
CA PHE A 30 7.48 -11.62 7.37
C PHE A 30 6.94 -12.12 6.01
N PRO A 31 5.88 -12.94 6.03
CA PRO A 31 5.19 -13.34 4.83
C PRO A 31 4.19 -12.26 4.39
N MET A 32 4.11 -12.03 3.09
CA MET A 32 3.14 -11.12 2.48
C MET A 32 2.38 -11.86 1.38
N ALA A 33 1.08 -11.67 1.32
CA ALA A 33 0.20 -12.23 0.30
C ALA A 33 -0.16 -11.17 -0.75
N THR A 34 -0.07 -11.56 -2.02
CA THR A 34 -0.67 -10.85 -3.14
C THR A 34 -1.77 -11.72 -3.72
N SER A 35 -2.98 -11.16 -3.94
CA SER A 35 -4.13 -11.91 -4.44
C SER A 35 -4.60 -11.37 -5.77
N GLU A 36 -4.82 -12.27 -6.72
CA GLU A 36 -5.49 -12.02 -7.99
C GLU A 36 -6.95 -12.45 -7.87
N ARG A 37 -7.88 -11.54 -8.17
CA ARG A 37 -9.31 -11.87 -8.10
C ARG A 37 -9.68 -12.95 -9.10
N GLY A 38 -10.50 -13.90 -8.64
CA GLY A 38 -11.20 -14.81 -9.53
C GLY A 38 -12.13 -14.06 -10.50
N TYR A 39 -12.35 -14.62 -11.65
CA TYR A 39 -13.23 -14.08 -12.68
C TYR A 39 -13.93 -15.19 -13.47
N THR A 40 -15.01 -14.84 -14.13
CA THR A 40 -15.75 -15.77 -14.98
C THR A 40 -15.48 -15.44 -16.45
N LEU A 41 -15.07 -16.46 -17.20
CA LEU A 41 -14.86 -16.35 -18.64
C LEU A 41 -16.21 -16.23 -19.37
N SER A 42 -16.18 -15.71 -20.60
CA SER A 42 -17.38 -15.57 -21.45
C SER A 42 -18.11 -16.89 -21.76
N ASN A 43 -17.41 -18.02 -21.64
CA ASN A 43 -17.98 -19.37 -21.80
C ASN A 43 -18.61 -19.92 -20.50
N GLY A 44 -18.67 -19.14 -19.42
CA GLY A 44 -19.21 -19.53 -18.12
C GLY A 44 -18.23 -20.27 -17.20
N THR A 45 -16.97 -20.47 -17.60
CA THR A 45 -15.96 -21.11 -16.76
C THR A 45 -15.49 -20.13 -15.68
N GLU A 46 -15.55 -20.56 -14.42
CA GLU A 46 -15.04 -19.79 -13.29
C GLU A 46 -13.54 -20.04 -13.10
N VAL A 47 -12.77 -18.96 -13.06
CA VAL A 47 -11.36 -18.96 -12.67
C VAL A 47 -11.28 -18.52 -11.21
N PRO A 48 -10.79 -19.37 -10.30
CA PRO A 48 -10.77 -19.06 -8.87
C PRO A 48 -9.76 -17.96 -8.54
N GLU A 49 -9.92 -17.34 -7.38
CA GLU A 49 -8.92 -16.43 -6.79
C GLU A 49 -7.60 -17.16 -6.57
N ARG A 50 -6.50 -16.50 -6.88
CA ARG A 50 -5.14 -16.99 -6.68
C ARG A 50 -4.38 -16.09 -5.74
N THR A 51 -3.78 -16.68 -4.70
CA THR A 51 -2.93 -15.99 -3.74
C THR A 51 -1.50 -16.50 -3.84
N GLU A 52 -0.54 -15.58 -3.98
CA GLU A 52 0.88 -15.88 -3.92
C GLU A 52 1.47 -15.35 -2.61
N TRP A 53 2.33 -16.15 -2.00
CA TRP A 53 3.02 -15.84 -0.76
C TRP A 53 4.47 -15.46 -1.00
N HIS A 54 4.86 -14.30 -0.51
CA HIS A 54 6.20 -13.76 -0.66
C HIS A 54 6.88 -13.66 0.71
N ASN A 55 8.15 -14.12 0.78
CA ASN A 55 8.97 -13.95 1.98
C ASN A 55 9.71 -12.61 1.88
N ILE A 56 9.38 -11.69 2.75
CA ILE A 56 9.97 -10.34 2.77
C ILE A 56 11.05 -10.27 3.85
N VAL A 57 12.19 -9.72 3.45
CA VAL A 57 13.34 -9.47 4.33
C VAL A 57 13.63 -7.98 4.36
N ALA A 58 13.55 -7.39 5.53
CA ALA A 58 13.90 -6.01 5.77
C ALA A 58 15.13 -5.93 6.69
N SER A 59 16.05 -5.02 6.44
CA SER A 59 17.28 -4.86 7.21
C SER A 59 17.49 -3.43 7.69
N ARG A 60 18.26 -3.26 8.77
CA ARG A 60 18.63 -1.96 9.33
C ARG A 60 17.40 -1.13 9.72
N ASP A 61 17.33 0.11 9.28
CA ASP A 61 16.24 1.06 9.60
C ASP A 61 14.88 0.54 9.17
N ARG A 62 14.82 -0.21 8.05
CA ARG A 62 13.58 -0.83 7.58
C ARG A 62 13.12 -1.95 8.51
N ALA A 63 14.04 -2.69 9.11
CA ALA A 63 13.68 -3.70 10.11
C ALA A 63 13.08 -3.06 11.36
N GLN A 64 13.62 -1.94 11.82
CA GLN A 64 13.08 -1.18 12.95
C GLN A 64 11.70 -0.59 12.63
N PHE A 65 11.52 -0.08 11.41
CA PHE A 65 10.20 0.38 10.95
C PHE A 65 9.18 -0.76 10.96
N VAL A 66 9.56 -1.92 10.42
CA VAL A 66 8.69 -3.11 10.37
C VAL A 66 8.34 -3.57 11.78
N GLU A 67 9.30 -3.67 12.68
CA GLU A 67 9.07 -4.07 14.08
C GLU A 67 8.05 -3.16 14.78
N LYS A 68 8.19 -1.86 14.56
CA LYS A 68 7.41 -0.86 15.28
C LYS A 68 5.99 -0.68 14.73
N TYR A 69 5.82 -0.81 13.43
CA TYR A 69 4.59 -0.38 12.76
C TYR A 69 3.87 -1.47 11.97
N VAL A 70 4.56 -2.48 11.48
CA VAL A 70 3.96 -3.52 10.62
C VAL A 70 3.47 -4.69 11.46
N LYS A 71 2.21 -5.06 11.25
CA LYS A 71 1.55 -6.18 11.95
C LYS A 71 0.83 -7.07 10.95
N LYS A 72 0.44 -8.25 11.40
CA LYS A 72 -0.48 -9.12 10.65
C LYS A 72 -1.70 -8.34 10.16
N GLY A 73 -2.02 -8.47 8.87
CA GLY A 73 -3.14 -7.77 8.22
C GLY A 73 -2.81 -6.38 7.68
N SER A 74 -1.64 -5.81 7.99
CA SER A 74 -1.21 -4.54 7.41
C SER A 74 -1.14 -4.63 5.89
N SER A 75 -1.70 -3.66 5.18
CA SER A 75 -1.50 -3.49 3.75
C SER A 75 -0.24 -2.67 3.50
N VAL A 76 0.69 -3.22 2.75
CA VAL A 76 2.00 -2.61 2.52
C VAL A 76 2.38 -2.59 1.05
N TYR A 77 3.07 -1.53 0.66
CA TYR A 77 3.77 -1.39 -0.60
C TYR A 77 5.24 -1.68 -0.38
N ILE A 78 5.83 -2.54 -1.21
CA ILE A 78 7.23 -2.95 -1.10
C ILE A 78 7.90 -2.80 -2.46
N GLU A 79 9.05 -2.14 -2.47
CA GLU A 79 10.03 -2.23 -3.56
C GLU A 79 11.26 -2.98 -3.06
N GLY A 80 11.83 -3.83 -3.88
CA GLY A 80 13.01 -4.58 -3.49
C GLY A 80 13.62 -5.40 -4.63
N LYS A 81 14.40 -6.40 -4.22
CA LYS A 81 15.15 -7.30 -5.11
C LYS A 81 14.85 -8.74 -4.75
N ILE A 82 14.74 -9.59 -5.77
CA ILE A 82 14.61 -11.03 -5.58
C ILE A 82 16.00 -11.62 -5.29
N ARG A 83 16.08 -12.46 -4.27
CA ARG A 83 17.25 -13.26 -3.95
C ARG A 83 16.84 -14.68 -3.60
N THR A 84 17.58 -15.66 -4.11
CA THR A 84 17.44 -17.05 -3.75
C THR A 84 18.68 -17.47 -2.97
N ARG A 85 18.49 -18.09 -1.82
CA ARG A 85 19.57 -18.69 -1.02
C ARG A 85 19.29 -20.15 -0.74
N ASN A 86 20.35 -20.87 -0.47
CA ASN A 86 20.29 -22.27 -0.07
C ASN A 86 20.39 -22.37 1.46
N TYR A 87 19.70 -23.32 2.03
CA TYR A 87 19.90 -23.74 3.41
C TYR A 87 19.76 -25.24 3.50
N ASP A 88 20.43 -25.83 4.47
CA ASP A 88 20.28 -27.24 4.78
C ASP A 88 19.15 -27.41 5.78
N ASP A 89 18.16 -28.26 5.47
CA ASP A 89 17.11 -28.60 6.41
C ASP A 89 17.61 -29.56 7.50
N GLN A 90 16.77 -29.87 8.47
CA GLN A 90 17.12 -30.77 9.59
C GLN A 90 17.51 -32.18 9.14
N SER A 91 17.16 -32.58 7.90
CA SER A 91 17.53 -33.86 7.31
C SER A 91 18.82 -33.79 6.51
N GLY A 92 19.49 -32.65 6.44
CA GLY A 92 20.70 -32.42 5.64
C GLY A 92 20.44 -32.24 4.15
N THR A 93 19.17 -32.07 3.74
CA THR A 93 18.79 -31.83 2.36
C THR A 93 18.89 -30.36 2.01
N LYS A 94 19.56 -30.03 0.91
CA LYS A 94 19.64 -28.65 0.43
C LYS A 94 18.27 -28.16 -0.06
N ARG A 95 17.82 -27.06 0.52
CA ARG A 95 16.60 -26.35 0.16
C ARG A 95 16.91 -24.97 -0.40
N TYR A 96 16.06 -24.50 -1.28
CA TYR A 96 16.13 -23.17 -1.84
C TYR A 96 14.96 -22.35 -1.31
N ILE A 97 15.24 -21.12 -0.89
CA ILE A 97 14.22 -20.17 -0.50
C ILE A 97 14.41 -18.90 -1.33
N THR A 98 13.33 -18.44 -1.96
CA THR A 98 13.30 -17.16 -2.66
C THR A 98 12.73 -16.10 -1.72
N GLU A 99 13.48 -15.05 -1.52
CA GLU A 99 13.16 -13.94 -0.63
C GLU A 99 13.21 -12.62 -1.40
N ILE A 100 12.42 -11.67 -0.95
CA ILE A 100 12.40 -10.30 -1.47
C ILE A 100 13.06 -9.41 -0.43
N TYR A 101 14.22 -8.89 -0.77
CA TYR A 101 14.97 -7.94 0.05
C TYR A 101 14.41 -6.55 -0.20
N ALA A 102 13.69 -6.03 0.78
CA ALA A 102 13.02 -4.75 0.68
C ALA A 102 14.02 -3.59 0.72
N ASP A 103 13.97 -2.75 -0.32
CA ASP A 103 14.68 -1.47 -0.37
C ASP A 103 13.78 -0.33 0.14
N ARG A 104 12.45 -0.45 -0.02
CA ARG A 104 11.45 0.52 0.43
C ARG A 104 10.21 -0.23 0.94
N ILE A 105 9.66 0.25 2.04
CA ILE A 105 8.44 -0.28 2.65
C ILE A 105 7.57 0.90 3.07
N GLU A 106 6.32 0.92 2.62
CA GLU A 106 5.34 1.94 2.98
C GLU A 106 3.98 1.31 3.26
N PHE A 107 3.15 1.95 4.06
CA PHE A 107 1.77 1.55 4.20
C PHE A 107 0.99 1.88 2.93
N TYR A 108 0.21 0.94 2.48
CA TYR A 108 -0.70 1.13 1.37
C TYR A 108 -2.13 1.28 1.90
N SER A 109 -2.72 2.46 1.69
CA SER A 109 -4.13 2.70 1.98
C SER A 109 -4.94 2.64 0.68
N SER A 110 -5.80 1.65 0.56
CA SER A 110 -6.67 1.49 -0.61
C SER A 110 -7.83 2.49 -0.67
N GLY A 111 -7.76 3.58 0.09
CA GLY A 111 -8.79 4.62 0.07
C GLY A 111 -10.16 4.21 0.63
N LYS A 112 -10.30 3.04 1.25
CA LYS A 112 -11.47 2.76 2.08
C LYS A 112 -11.39 3.66 3.29
N ARG A 113 -12.27 4.68 3.32
CA ARG A 113 -12.60 5.37 4.57
C ARG A 113 -13.00 4.30 5.57
N PRO A 114 -12.52 4.35 6.83
CA PRO A 114 -13.14 3.55 7.87
C PRO A 114 -14.62 3.91 7.87
N ASP A 115 -15.48 2.92 7.78
CA ASP A 115 -16.89 3.08 8.06
C ASP A 115 -16.95 3.61 9.50
N VAL A 116 -17.18 4.91 9.62
CA VAL A 116 -17.56 5.53 10.89
C VAL A 116 -18.93 4.97 11.17
N ALA A 117 -19.02 4.03 12.10
CA ALA A 117 -20.28 3.59 12.63
C ALA A 117 -21.05 4.85 13.05
N GLU A 118 -22.16 5.10 12.38
CA GLU A 118 -23.15 6.09 12.81
C GLU A 118 -23.72 5.64 14.15
N GLU A 119 -23.12 6.07 15.25
CA GLU A 119 -23.87 6.21 16.47
C GLU A 119 -24.56 7.57 16.42
N GLY A 120 -25.89 7.48 16.35
CA GLY A 120 -26.77 8.61 16.22
C GLY A 120 -26.64 9.64 17.35
N SER A 121 -26.58 10.86 16.94
CA SER A 121 -27.26 11.98 17.61
C SER A 121 -27.25 13.19 16.68
N SER A 122 -28.40 13.46 16.15
CA SER A 122 -28.71 14.73 15.53
C SER A 122 -28.69 15.84 16.60
N PRO A 123 -28.09 16.97 16.32
CA PRO A 123 -28.59 18.21 16.83
C PRO A 123 -29.30 18.99 15.73
N THR A 124 -30.59 19.05 15.85
CA THR A 124 -31.45 20.08 15.25
C THR A 124 -30.93 21.47 15.63
N ILE A 125 -30.46 22.20 14.64
CA ILE A 125 -30.34 23.66 14.76
C ILE A 125 -31.03 24.27 13.55
N SER A 126 -32.28 24.60 13.77
CA SER A 126 -33.01 25.61 13.00
C SER A 126 -32.39 26.97 13.31
N GLN A 127 -31.70 27.57 12.36
CA GLN A 127 -31.61 29.02 12.30
C GLN A 127 -31.67 29.48 10.85
N VAL A 128 -32.79 30.03 10.54
CA VAL A 128 -33.10 30.88 9.42
C VAL A 128 -32.18 32.09 9.49
N VAL A 129 -31.34 32.27 8.47
CA VAL A 129 -30.74 33.57 8.20
C VAL A 129 -31.19 34.00 6.82
N GLN A 130 -31.91 35.11 6.85
CA GLN A 130 -32.45 35.82 5.69
C GLN A 130 -31.35 36.22 4.71
N VAL A 131 -31.62 35.90 3.45
CA VAL A 131 -30.90 36.45 2.31
C VAL A 131 -31.36 37.88 2.10
N GLN A 132 -30.52 38.85 2.33
CA GLN A 132 -30.71 40.20 1.81
C GLN A 132 -30.03 40.29 0.45
N SER A 133 -30.88 40.52 -0.53
CA SER A 133 -30.52 40.88 -1.88
C SER A 133 -29.79 42.23 -1.89
N ILE A 134 -28.65 42.30 -2.52
CA ILE A 134 -28.09 43.58 -2.98
C ILE A 134 -27.89 43.44 -4.49
N GLU A 135 -28.68 44.30 -5.16
CA GLU A 135 -28.68 44.51 -6.60
C GLU A 135 -27.35 45.07 -7.10
N GLU A 136 -27.12 44.77 -8.34
CA GLU A 136 -26.06 45.23 -9.23
C GLU A 136 -25.88 46.75 -9.35
N PRO A 137 -24.81 47.24 -9.98
CA PRO A 137 -24.96 47.47 -11.39
C PRO A 137 -23.77 47.08 -12.29
N PHE A 138 -24.15 46.58 -13.43
CA PHE A 138 -23.52 46.40 -14.70
C PHE A 138 -22.79 47.65 -15.18
N VAL A 139 -21.51 47.57 -15.51
CA VAL A 139 -20.84 48.55 -16.36
C VAL A 139 -20.14 47.81 -17.50
N THR A 140 -20.65 48.15 -18.68
CA THR A 140 -20.21 47.67 -20.00
C THR A 140 -19.03 48.49 -20.49
N GLN A 141 -18.10 47.79 -21.19
CA GLN A 141 -17.31 48.14 -22.38
C GLN A 141 -15.98 48.90 -22.24
N PRO A 142 -15.14 48.88 -23.30
CA PRO A 142 -15.06 48.04 -24.50
C PRO A 142 -13.68 47.44 -24.81
N ASP A 143 -13.69 46.60 -25.86
CA ASP A 143 -12.65 46.10 -26.74
C ASP A 143 -11.32 46.87 -26.81
N GLU A 144 -10.23 46.10 -26.77
CA GLU A 144 -9.20 46.25 -27.80
C GLU A 144 -8.52 44.90 -28.04
N ALA A 145 -8.61 44.50 -29.29
CA ALA A 145 -7.85 43.46 -29.90
C ALA A 145 -6.38 43.86 -29.95
N ASP A 146 -5.55 42.87 -29.90
CA ASP A 146 -4.44 42.71 -30.81
C ASP A 146 -3.19 42.12 -30.09
N ASP A 147 -2.71 41.17 -30.79
CA ASP A 147 -1.35 40.77 -31.02
C ASP A 147 -0.78 39.61 -30.24
N LEU A 148 -0.95 38.45 -30.87
CA LEU A 148 -0.05 37.31 -30.72
C LEU A 148 1.18 37.49 -31.61
N PRO A 149 2.37 37.30 -31.12
CA PRO A 149 3.44 36.69 -31.90
C PRO A 149 3.81 35.33 -31.36
N PHE A 150 3.91 34.46 -32.26
CA PHE A 150 4.27 33.06 -32.22
C PHE A 150 5.43 32.69 -31.27
#